data_21ea2e17646e8a80fc3afdcc159bc427
#
_entry.id   21ea2e17646e8a80fc3afdcc159bc427
#
_cell.length_a   1.000
_cell.length_b   1.000
_cell.length_c   1.000
_cell.angle_alpha   90.00
_cell.angle_beta   90.00
_cell.angle_gamma   90.00
#
_symmetry.space_group_name_H-M   'P 1'
#
loop_
_entity.id
_entity.type
_entity.pdbx_description
1 polymer ?
#
loop_
_entity_poly.entity_id
_entity_poly.type
_entity_poly.pdbx_seq_one_letter_code
_entity_poly.pdbx_strand_id
1 'polypeptide(L)'
;MLREALYENADFREAEFQENALRGIVFRRCSFRGADFSGMGLSNCRFESCDFTSAAFHGVTAERCAFLNCRFLYANCFGTAFEDCKMTGTTFEDCNCTALRIRAGDWSYTLVQELDLHSVHLTDVNFEQADLYRGNFDKAVLTRCNFRGTNLTGASFRGADLRGSCIEETNLLEMDLRGAKIDLEQAVLLAGALGAVYEP
;
A
#
# COMPACT_ATOMS: atom_id res chain seq x y z
N MET A 1 -19.02 2.80 22.44
CA MET A 1 -19.77 2.02 21.41
C MET A 1 -20.18 2.96 20.29
N LEU A 2 -19.66 2.73 19.10
CA LEU A 2 -20.05 3.45 17.89
C LEU A 2 -21.48 3.04 17.51
N ARG A 3 -22.40 4.02 17.43
CA ARG A 3 -23.85 3.76 17.23
C ARG A 3 -24.36 4.18 15.87
N GLU A 4 -23.56 4.94 15.12
CA GLU A 4 -23.97 5.51 13.84
C GLU A 4 -23.25 4.79 12.69
N ALA A 5 -23.90 4.72 11.55
CA ALA A 5 -23.26 4.18 10.32
C ALA A 5 -22.36 5.22 9.62
N LEU A 6 -22.48 6.49 9.99
CA LEU A 6 -21.71 7.61 9.45
C LEU A 6 -21.28 8.56 10.56
N TYR A 7 -19.97 8.84 10.59
CA TYR A 7 -19.37 9.89 11.42
C TYR A 7 -18.70 10.92 10.50
N GLU A 8 -18.97 12.18 10.72
CA GLU A 8 -18.41 13.25 9.91
C GLU A 8 -17.84 14.34 10.81
N ASN A 9 -16.58 14.76 10.52
CA ASN A 9 -15.82 15.74 11.31
C ASN A 9 -15.76 15.39 12.82
N ALA A 10 -15.83 14.10 13.15
CA ALA A 10 -15.83 13.65 14.54
C ALA A 10 -14.40 13.55 15.09
N ASP A 11 -14.28 13.79 16.38
CA ASP A 11 -13.02 13.72 17.12
C ASP A 11 -12.93 12.41 17.91
N PHE A 12 -12.01 11.52 17.48
CA PHE A 12 -11.68 10.27 18.13
C PHE A 12 -10.21 10.26 18.56
N ARG A 13 -9.64 11.43 18.89
CA ARG A 13 -8.25 11.49 19.37
C ARG A 13 -8.10 10.70 20.65
N GLU A 14 -7.02 9.89 20.71
CA GLU A 14 -6.70 9.06 21.87
C GLU A 14 -7.83 8.09 22.27
N ALA A 15 -8.76 7.81 21.34
CA ALA A 15 -9.86 6.90 21.61
C ALA A 15 -9.35 5.47 21.76
N GLU A 16 -9.85 4.77 22.78
CA GLU A 16 -9.74 3.33 22.96
C GLU A 16 -11.09 2.71 22.60
N PHE A 17 -11.10 1.82 21.59
CA PHE A 17 -12.32 1.14 21.17
C PHE A 17 -12.55 -0.08 22.06
N GLN A 18 -13.75 -0.18 22.65
CA GLN A 18 -14.14 -1.34 23.46
C GLN A 18 -14.48 -2.56 22.61
N GLU A 19 -14.80 -2.35 21.34
CA GLU A 19 -15.08 -3.37 20.37
C GLU A 19 -13.78 -3.88 19.73
N ASN A 20 -13.68 -5.19 19.53
CA ASN A 20 -12.56 -5.79 18.81
C ASN A 20 -12.72 -5.71 17.28
N ALA A 21 -13.84 -5.17 16.78
CA ALA A 21 -14.09 -5.05 15.35
C ALA A 21 -15.06 -3.91 15.01
N LEU A 22 -14.81 -3.27 13.85
CA LEU A 22 -15.72 -2.31 13.23
C LEU A 22 -16.20 -2.87 11.88
N ARG A 23 -17.49 -2.68 11.59
CA ARG A 23 -18.10 -3.18 10.35
C ARG A 23 -19.04 -2.18 9.71
N GLY A 24 -18.84 -1.92 8.42
CA GLY A 24 -19.76 -1.13 7.59
C GLY A 24 -19.91 0.34 7.99
N ILE A 25 -18.96 0.90 8.74
CA ILE A 25 -19.01 2.27 9.22
C ILE A 25 -18.25 3.18 8.26
N VAL A 26 -18.81 4.37 8.02
CA VAL A 26 -18.20 5.43 7.22
C VAL A 26 -17.72 6.53 8.15
N PHE A 27 -16.44 6.92 8.00
CA PHE A 27 -15.83 8.05 8.70
C PHE A 27 -15.33 9.06 7.66
N ARG A 28 -15.77 10.30 7.75
CA ARG A 28 -15.34 11.39 6.88
C ARG A 28 -14.72 12.52 7.67
N ARG A 29 -13.50 12.92 7.28
CA ARG A 29 -12.77 14.01 7.92
C ARG A 29 -12.70 13.89 9.44
N CYS A 30 -12.60 12.65 9.94
CA CYS A 30 -12.49 12.37 11.35
C CYS A 30 -11.02 12.36 11.79
N SER A 31 -10.77 12.73 13.06
CA SER A 31 -9.47 12.66 13.69
C SER A 31 -9.37 11.41 14.55
N PHE A 32 -8.40 10.53 14.22
CA PHE A 32 -8.02 9.34 15.00
C PHE A 32 -6.58 9.47 15.51
N ARG A 33 -6.11 10.69 15.74
CA ARG A 33 -4.74 10.94 16.22
C ARG A 33 -4.53 10.29 17.57
N GLY A 34 -3.50 9.43 17.67
CA GLY A 34 -3.20 8.68 18.88
C GLY A 34 -4.22 7.61 19.27
N ALA A 35 -5.26 7.37 18.45
CA ALA A 35 -6.28 6.35 18.75
C ALA A 35 -5.70 4.93 18.68
N ASP A 36 -6.22 4.04 19.50
CA ASP A 36 -5.81 2.64 19.57
C ASP A 36 -6.76 1.73 18.79
N PHE A 37 -6.26 1.20 17.66
CA PHE A 37 -6.89 0.18 16.82
C PHE A 37 -6.19 -1.18 16.93
N SER A 38 -5.28 -1.35 17.89
CA SER A 38 -4.41 -2.53 17.98
C SER A 38 -5.19 -3.84 17.96
N GLY A 39 -4.85 -4.73 17.04
CA GLY A 39 -5.46 -6.05 16.91
C GLY A 39 -6.92 -6.07 16.45
N MET A 40 -7.49 -4.92 16.06
CA MET A 40 -8.88 -4.84 15.63
C MET A 40 -9.10 -5.47 14.25
N GLY A 41 -10.30 -6.03 14.05
CA GLY A 41 -10.83 -6.40 12.76
C GLY A 41 -11.65 -5.24 12.16
N LEU A 42 -11.29 -4.80 10.95
CA LEU A 42 -12.05 -3.80 10.20
C LEU A 42 -12.65 -4.46 8.96
N SER A 43 -13.94 -4.40 8.75
CA SER A 43 -14.57 -4.98 7.57
C SER A 43 -15.60 -4.06 6.92
N ASN A 44 -15.46 -3.84 5.60
CA ASN A 44 -16.33 -2.98 4.81
C ASN A 44 -16.47 -1.56 5.40
N CYS A 45 -15.45 -1.07 6.12
CA CYS A 45 -15.38 0.29 6.65
C CYS A 45 -14.82 1.24 5.60
N ARG A 46 -15.21 2.52 5.68
CA ARG A 46 -14.74 3.55 4.77
C ARG A 46 -14.26 4.75 5.57
N PHE A 47 -13.00 5.09 5.39
CA PHE A 47 -12.34 6.25 5.98
C PHE A 47 -11.97 7.21 4.84
N GLU A 48 -12.50 8.40 4.84
CA GLU A 48 -12.25 9.43 3.83
C GLU A 48 -11.62 10.66 4.48
N SER A 49 -10.43 11.03 4.05
CA SER A 49 -9.69 12.19 4.55
C SER A 49 -9.53 12.18 6.08
N CYS A 50 -9.32 10.99 6.65
CA CYS A 50 -9.14 10.82 8.09
C CYS A 50 -7.66 10.89 8.50
N ASP A 51 -7.42 11.42 9.71
CA ASP A 51 -6.08 11.58 10.27
C ASP A 51 -5.80 10.52 11.33
N PHE A 52 -4.89 9.57 11.01
CA PHE A 52 -4.40 8.52 11.89
C PHE A 52 -2.99 8.82 12.43
N THR A 53 -2.60 10.10 12.52
CA THR A 53 -1.28 10.48 13.04
C THR A 53 -1.06 9.86 14.42
N SER A 54 0.07 9.18 14.59
CA SER A 54 0.47 8.48 15.83
C SER A 54 -0.52 7.42 16.31
N ALA A 55 -1.45 6.95 15.47
CA ALA A 55 -2.38 5.88 15.86
C ALA A 55 -1.65 4.55 16.06
N ALA A 56 -2.08 3.78 17.05
CA ALA A 56 -1.68 2.39 17.21
C ALA A 56 -2.55 1.53 16.27
N PHE A 57 -1.95 1.07 15.17
CA PHE A 57 -2.64 0.28 14.14
C PHE A 57 -2.04 -1.13 13.99
N HIS A 58 -1.15 -1.53 14.92
CA HIS A 58 -0.43 -2.80 14.84
C HIS A 58 -1.37 -4.01 14.97
N GLY A 59 -1.13 -5.01 14.12
CA GLY A 59 -1.90 -6.24 14.11
C GLY A 59 -3.35 -6.08 13.65
N VAL A 60 -3.74 -4.93 13.09
CA VAL A 60 -5.07 -4.74 12.49
C VAL A 60 -5.23 -5.67 11.30
N THR A 61 -6.42 -6.23 11.13
CA THR A 61 -6.84 -6.90 9.90
C THR A 61 -7.97 -6.10 9.27
N ALA A 62 -7.70 -5.49 8.12
CA ALA A 62 -8.67 -4.71 7.36
C ALA A 62 -9.06 -5.48 6.09
N GLU A 63 -10.35 -5.81 5.95
CA GLU A 63 -10.91 -6.53 4.80
C GLU A 63 -11.92 -5.65 4.05
N ARG A 64 -11.74 -5.51 2.73
CA ARG A 64 -12.66 -4.73 1.88
C ARG A 64 -12.95 -3.33 2.43
N CYS A 65 -11.96 -2.73 3.08
CA CYS A 65 -12.03 -1.38 3.60
C CYS A 65 -11.54 -0.36 2.57
N ALA A 66 -11.95 0.89 2.73
CA ALA A 66 -11.43 2.00 1.95
C ALA A 66 -10.83 3.04 2.88
N PHE A 67 -9.55 3.36 2.66
CA PHE A 67 -8.82 4.45 3.29
C PHE A 67 -8.45 5.44 2.17
N LEU A 68 -9.27 6.45 1.97
CA LEU A 68 -9.11 7.37 0.85
C LEU A 68 -8.56 8.71 1.33
N ASN A 69 -7.40 9.10 0.80
CA ASN A 69 -6.71 10.33 1.20
C ASN A 69 -6.53 10.42 2.73
N CYS A 70 -6.27 9.29 3.38
CA CYS A 70 -6.01 9.22 4.80
C CYS A 70 -4.52 9.47 5.09
N ARG A 71 -4.23 9.87 6.33
CA ARG A 71 -2.86 10.16 6.75
C ARG A 71 -2.47 9.29 7.93
N PHE A 72 -1.39 8.50 7.76
CA PHE A 72 -0.78 7.66 8.80
C PHE A 72 0.62 8.18 9.15
N LEU A 73 0.73 9.44 9.58
CA LEU A 73 2.02 10.01 10.01
C LEU A 73 2.42 9.47 11.39
N TYR A 74 3.61 8.92 11.53
CA TYR A 74 4.12 8.31 12.78
C TYR A 74 3.24 7.18 13.34
N ALA A 75 2.34 6.61 12.55
CA ALA A 75 1.49 5.51 13.01
C ALA A 75 2.28 4.20 13.14
N ASN A 76 1.85 3.34 14.04
CA ASN A 76 2.42 2.01 14.17
C ASN A 76 1.55 0.99 13.44
N CYS A 77 1.93 0.64 12.21
CA CYS A 77 1.25 -0.35 11.35
C CYS A 77 1.95 -1.73 11.37
N PHE A 78 2.76 -2.04 12.39
CA PHE A 78 3.46 -3.32 12.49
C PHE A 78 2.50 -4.51 12.38
N GLY A 79 2.77 -5.42 11.42
CA GLY A 79 1.98 -6.64 11.24
C GLY A 79 0.54 -6.43 10.78
N THR A 80 0.17 -5.22 10.36
CA THR A 80 -1.16 -4.93 9.80
C THR A 80 -1.37 -5.70 8.50
N ALA A 81 -2.60 -6.20 8.30
CA ALA A 81 -3.02 -6.84 7.05
C ALA A 81 -4.10 -6.01 6.37
N PHE A 82 -3.88 -5.68 5.09
CA PHE A 82 -4.86 -5.05 4.22
C PHE A 82 -5.26 -6.05 3.11
N GLU A 83 -6.51 -6.51 3.13
CA GLU A 83 -7.06 -7.48 2.19
C GLU A 83 -8.18 -6.84 1.36
N ASP A 84 -8.05 -6.82 0.04
CA ASP A 84 -8.98 -6.17 -0.90
C ASP A 84 -9.31 -4.71 -0.52
N CYS A 85 -8.33 -3.98 0.00
CA CYS A 85 -8.52 -2.61 0.47
C CYS A 85 -8.23 -1.59 -0.62
N LYS A 86 -8.93 -0.42 -0.53
CA LYS A 86 -8.61 0.76 -1.32
C LYS A 86 -7.85 1.75 -0.44
N MET A 87 -6.61 2.02 -0.82
CA MET A 87 -5.71 2.92 -0.10
C MET A 87 -5.43 4.22 -0.88
N THR A 88 -6.20 4.48 -1.93
CA THR A 88 -5.95 5.55 -2.91
C THR A 88 -5.66 6.90 -2.25
N GLY A 89 -4.50 7.47 -2.56
CA GLY A 89 -4.04 8.77 -2.05
C GLY A 89 -3.66 8.79 -0.57
N THR A 90 -3.59 7.64 0.08
CA THR A 90 -3.22 7.55 1.51
C THR A 90 -1.70 7.66 1.68
N THR A 91 -1.26 8.31 2.76
CA THR A 91 0.16 8.51 3.07
C THR A 91 0.57 7.77 4.35
N PHE A 92 1.77 7.16 4.31
CA PHE A 92 2.40 6.42 5.41
C PHE A 92 3.77 7.02 5.74
N GLU A 93 3.81 8.30 6.06
CA GLU A 93 5.04 9.02 6.37
C GLU A 93 5.56 8.65 7.77
N ASP A 94 6.85 8.32 7.88
CA ASP A 94 7.51 7.94 9.15
C ASP A 94 6.75 6.83 9.91
N CYS A 95 6.05 5.95 9.19
CA CYS A 95 5.26 4.86 9.74
C CYS A 95 6.12 3.62 9.99
N ASN A 96 5.82 2.90 11.07
CA ASN A 96 6.34 1.55 11.22
C ASN A 96 5.48 0.56 10.40
N CYS A 97 5.88 0.31 9.15
CA CYS A 97 5.22 -0.66 8.25
C CYS A 97 5.90 -2.04 8.25
N THR A 98 6.70 -2.37 9.26
CA THR A 98 7.37 -3.68 9.37
C THR A 98 6.35 -4.81 9.41
N ALA A 99 6.57 -5.86 8.61
CA ALA A 99 5.68 -7.00 8.48
C ALA A 99 4.24 -6.64 8.02
N LEU A 100 4.07 -5.51 7.36
CA LEU A 100 2.81 -5.14 6.71
C LEU A 100 2.48 -6.17 5.62
N ARG A 101 1.23 -6.59 5.54
CA ARG A 101 0.75 -7.55 4.56
C ARG A 101 -0.30 -6.91 3.66
N ILE A 102 -0.10 -7.08 2.36
CA ILE A 102 -1.03 -6.62 1.33
C ILE A 102 -1.53 -7.86 0.56
N ARG A 103 -2.83 -7.92 0.34
CA ARG A 103 -3.44 -8.92 -0.52
C ARG A 103 -4.50 -8.27 -1.38
N ALA A 104 -4.21 -8.17 -2.68
CA ALA A 104 -5.03 -7.47 -3.66
C ALA A 104 -5.35 -6.02 -3.27
N GLY A 105 -6.14 -5.33 -4.06
CA GLY A 105 -6.64 -4.00 -3.74
C GLY A 105 -5.97 -2.88 -4.51
N ASP A 106 -6.44 -1.66 -4.24
CA ASP A 106 -6.05 -0.45 -4.94
C ASP A 106 -5.19 0.46 -4.05
N TRP A 107 -3.90 0.48 -4.32
CA TRP A 107 -2.87 1.28 -3.65
C TRP A 107 -2.39 2.43 -4.54
N SER A 108 -3.20 2.86 -5.52
CA SER A 108 -2.84 3.94 -6.42
C SER A 108 -2.66 5.26 -5.67
N TYR A 109 -1.68 6.06 -6.13
CA TYR A 109 -1.37 7.37 -5.53
C TYR A 109 -0.99 7.31 -4.03
N THR A 110 -0.68 6.14 -3.48
CA THR A 110 -0.18 6.05 -2.09
C THR A 110 1.25 6.56 -1.99
N LEU A 111 1.59 7.10 -0.82
CA LEU A 111 2.97 7.40 -0.45
C LEU A 111 3.37 6.45 0.68
N VAL A 112 4.24 5.47 0.37
CA VAL A 112 4.73 4.48 1.34
C VAL A 112 6.16 4.08 0.98
N GLN A 113 7.08 4.96 1.27
CA GLN A 113 8.50 4.80 0.96
C GLN A 113 9.16 3.71 1.84
N GLU A 114 10.24 3.10 1.31
CA GLU A 114 11.05 2.09 2.00
C GLU A 114 10.23 0.86 2.49
N LEU A 115 9.09 0.59 1.83
CA LEU A 115 8.23 -0.54 2.17
C LEU A 115 8.96 -1.87 1.94
N ASP A 116 8.99 -2.73 2.95
CA ASP A 116 9.59 -4.07 2.83
C ASP A 116 8.53 -5.12 2.49
N LEU A 117 8.56 -5.57 1.24
CA LEU A 117 7.74 -6.62 0.66
C LEU A 117 8.61 -7.78 0.15
N HIS A 118 9.72 -8.06 0.86
CA HIS A 118 10.62 -9.17 0.55
C HIS A 118 9.89 -10.53 0.57
N SER A 119 10.11 -11.32 -0.48
CA SER A 119 9.55 -12.67 -0.61
C SER A 119 8.03 -12.79 -0.53
N VAL A 120 7.28 -11.69 -0.69
CA VAL A 120 5.82 -11.72 -0.70
C VAL A 120 5.26 -12.26 -2.02
N HIS A 121 4.01 -12.70 -1.97
CA HIS A 121 3.21 -13.01 -3.15
C HIS A 121 2.08 -11.99 -3.25
N LEU A 122 2.20 -11.06 -4.21
CA LEU A 122 1.16 -10.08 -4.52
C LEU A 122 0.47 -10.46 -5.82
N THR A 123 -0.85 -10.40 -5.80
CA THR A 123 -1.68 -10.68 -6.98
C THR A 123 -2.75 -9.61 -7.10
N ASP A 124 -2.91 -9.06 -8.32
CA ASP A 124 -3.93 -8.05 -8.63
C ASP A 124 -3.86 -6.80 -7.72
N VAL A 125 -2.64 -6.37 -7.34
CA VAL A 125 -2.45 -5.11 -6.60
C VAL A 125 -2.18 -3.98 -7.56
N ASN A 126 -2.94 -2.89 -7.41
CA ASN A 126 -2.74 -1.67 -8.19
C ASN A 126 -1.91 -0.66 -7.40
N PHE A 127 -0.67 -0.41 -7.86
CA PHE A 127 0.25 0.61 -7.35
C PHE A 127 0.42 1.80 -8.30
N GLU A 128 -0.51 1.98 -9.24
CA GLU A 128 -0.41 3.07 -10.22
C GLU A 128 -0.16 4.41 -9.56
N GLN A 129 0.87 5.14 -10.06
CA GLN A 129 1.26 6.46 -9.55
C GLN A 129 1.59 6.50 -8.04
N ALA A 130 1.85 5.36 -7.41
CA ALA A 130 2.29 5.33 -6.02
C ALA A 130 3.75 5.78 -5.87
N ASP A 131 4.13 6.26 -4.68
CA ASP A 131 5.53 6.48 -4.31
C ASP A 131 6.02 5.33 -3.44
N LEU A 132 6.79 4.43 -4.05
CA LEU A 132 7.43 3.25 -3.44
C LEU A 132 8.96 3.41 -3.45
N TYR A 133 9.45 4.64 -3.33
CA TYR A 133 10.87 4.94 -3.29
C TYR A 133 11.62 4.01 -2.34
N ARG A 134 12.72 3.40 -2.82
CA ARG A 134 13.55 2.43 -2.10
C ARG A 134 12.81 1.20 -1.54
N GLY A 135 11.64 0.86 -2.07
CA GLY A 135 10.92 -0.36 -1.68
C GLY A 135 11.74 -1.62 -1.91
N ASN A 136 11.59 -2.59 -1.01
CA ASN A 136 12.24 -3.89 -1.12
C ASN A 136 11.25 -4.95 -1.61
N PHE A 137 11.42 -5.40 -2.85
CA PHE A 137 10.64 -6.46 -3.49
C PHE A 137 11.51 -7.68 -3.83
N ASP A 138 12.65 -7.85 -3.14
CA ASP A 138 13.57 -8.96 -3.41
C ASP A 138 12.84 -10.30 -3.27
N LYS A 139 13.00 -11.18 -4.27
CA LYS A 139 12.36 -12.50 -4.35
C LYS A 139 10.83 -12.49 -4.29
N ALA A 140 10.18 -11.34 -4.39
CA ALA A 140 8.73 -11.27 -4.47
C ALA A 140 8.21 -11.91 -5.75
N VAL A 141 7.01 -12.50 -5.67
CA VAL A 141 6.25 -12.94 -6.84
C VAL A 141 5.11 -11.93 -7.04
N LEU A 142 5.20 -11.19 -8.15
CA LEU A 142 4.30 -10.09 -8.44
C LEU A 142 3.45 -10.46 -9.66
N THR A 143 2.24 -10.94 -9.42
CA THR A 143 1.37 -11.45 -10.51
C THR A 143 0.28 -10.45 -10.81
N ARG A 144 0.22 -9.96 -12.05
CA ARG A 144 -0.77 -8.97 -12.52
C ARG A 144 -0.84 -7.70 -11.64
N CYS A 145 0.30 -7.29 -11.08
CA CYS A 145 0.41 -6.02 -10.38
C CYS A 145 0.53 -4.86 -11.39
N ASN A 146 -0.02 -3.71 -11.06
CA ASN A 146 0.11 -2.51 -11.88
C ASN A 146 1.04 -1.51 -11.20
N PHE A 147 2.24 -1.31 -11.77
CA PHE A 147 3.22 -0.30 -11.33
C PHE A 147 3.31 0.88 -12.30
N ARG A 148 2.28 1.10 -13.15
CA ARG A 148 2.32 2.19 -14.13
C ARG A 148 2.59 3.54 -13.45
N GLY A 149 3.63 4.25 -13.90
CA GLY A 149 4.00 5.55 -13.35
C GLY A 149 4.37 5.57 -11.87
N THR A 150 4.56 4.40 -11.25
CA THR A 150 5.01 4.28 -9.85
C THR A 150 6.45 4.80 -9.72
N ASN A 151 6.72 5.60 -8.68
CA ASN A 151 8.09 5.95 -8.32
C ASN A 151 8.77 4.75 -7.66
N LEU A 152 9.64 4.06 -8.41
CA LEU A 152 10.43 2.92 -7.97
C LEU A 152 11.93 3.25 -7.89
N THR A 153 12.27 4.52 -7.80
CA THR A 153 13.67 4.98 -7.69
C THR A 153 14.34 4.31 -6.49
N GLY A 154 15.46 3.61 -6.77
CA GLY A 154 16.22 2.88 -5.75
C GLY A 154 15.54 1.63 -5.21
N ALA A 155 14.38 1.22 -5.74
CA ALA A 155 13.71 0.00 -5.33
C ALA A 155 14.49 -1.25 -5.78
N SER A 156 14.44 -2.29 -4.95
CA SER A 156 15.11 -3.57 -5.22
C SER A 156 14.12 -4.65 -5.59
N PHE A 157 14.36 -5.31 -6.74
CA PHE A 157 13.59 -6.45 -7.26
C PHE A 157 14.49 -7.65 -7.52
N ARG A 158 15.56 -7.83 -6.75
CA ARG A 158 16.53 -8.92 -6.95
C ARG A 158 15.85 -10.28 -6.85
N GLY A 159 15.92 -11.03 -7.93
CA GLY A 159 15.32 -12.35 -8.01
C GLY A 159 13.79 -12.37 -7.95
N ALA A 160 13.13 -11.23 -8.05
CA ALA A 160 11.68 -11.13 -8.12
C ALA A 160 11.13 -11.70 -9.43
N ASP A 161 9.88 -12.11 -9.42
CA ASP A 161 9.13 -12.50 -10.62
C ASP A 161 8.11 -11.40 -10.96
N LEU A 162 8.42 -10.59 -11.98
CA LEU A 162 7.62 -9.45 -12.44
C LEU A 162 6.70 -9.81 -13.62
N ARG A 163 6.78 -11.04 -14.15
CA ARG A 163 6.07 -11.42 -15.38
C ARG A 163 4.57 -11.21 -15.25
N GLY A 164 3.98 -10.59 -16.26
CA GLY A 164 2.55 -10.24 -16.31
C GLY A 164 2.17 -9.00 -15.53
N SER A 165 3.13 -8.29 -14.93
CA SER A 165 2.89 -7.00 -14.26
C SER A 165 3.23 -5.83 -15.18
N CYS A 166 2.46 -4.73 -15.07
CA CYS A 166 2.74 -3.50 -15.80
C CYS A 166 3.84 -2.71 -15.09
N ILE A 167 4.91 -2.35 -15.83
CA ILE A 167 6.03 -1.50 -15.37
C ILE A 167 6.22 -0.27 -16.26
N GLU A 168 5.20 0.08 -17.03
CA GLU A 168 5.24 1.24 -17.92
C GLU A 168 5.39 2.55 -17.12
N GLU A 169 6.03 3.53 -17.75
CA GLU A 169 6.21 4.87 -17.18
C GLU A 169 6.96 4.89 -15.83
N THR A 170 7.68 3.82 -15.48
CA THR A 170 8.56 3.78 -14.30
C THR A 170 10.02 4.12 -14.66
N ASN A 171 10.82 4.51 -13.66
CA ASN A 171 12.26 4.77 -13.84
C ASN A 171 13.05 3.46 -13.86
N LEU A 172 12.90 2.65 -14.92
CA LEU A 172 13.46 1.29 -15.05
C LEU A 172 14.97 1.22 -14.78
N LEU A 173 15.75 2.27 -15.15
CA LEU A 173 17.20 2.30 -14.97
C LEU A 173 17.63 2.58 -13.52
N GLU A 174 16.74 3.02 -12.68
CA GLU A 174 16.98 3.31 -11.26
C GLU A 174 16.54 2.18 -10.33
N MET A 175 16.02 1.07 -10.90
CA MET A 175 15.62 -0.13 -10.18
C MET A 175 16.74 -1.17 -10.18
N ASP A 176 16.86 -1.94 -9.11
CA ASP A 176 17.76 -3.10 -9.06
C ASP A 176 17.03 -4.36 -9.53
N LEU A 177 17.19 -4.71 -10.80
CA LEU A 177 16.54 -5.86 -11.45
C LEU A 177 17.43 -7.10 -11.52
N ARG A 178 18.52 -7.19 -10.76
CA ARG A 178 19.47 -8.33 -10.83
C ARG A 178 18.80 -9.65 -10.54
N GLY A 179 18.77 -10.55 -11.52
CA GLY A 179 18.13 -11.87 -11.41
C GLY A 179 16.60 -11.85 -11.41
N ALA A 180 15.98 -10.70 -11.66
CA ALA A 180 14.53 -10.63 -11.81
C ALA A 180 14.09 -11.39 -13.07
N LYS A 181 12.91 -12.03 -12.98
CA LYS A 181 12.24 -12.65 -14.12
C LYS A 181 11.28 -11.63 -14.74
N ILE A 182 11.42 -11.43 -16.02
CA ILE A 182 10.61 -10.51 -16.81
C ILE A 182 10.05 -11.25 -18.03
N ASP A 183 8.98 -10.72 -18.62
CA ASP A 183 8.45 -11.17 -19.90
C ASP A 183 8.99 -10.36 -21.07
N LEU A 184 8.51 -10.68 -22.29
CA LEU A 184 9.00 -10.01 -23.51
C LEU A 184 8.63 -8.53 -23.55
N GLU A 185 7.43 -8.16 -23.13
CA GLU A 185 6.97 -6.77 -23.14
C GLU A 185 7.83 -5.92 -22.22
N GLN A 186 8.12 -6.42 -21.03
CA GLN A 186 9.00 -5.77 -20.06
C GLN A 186 10.45 -5.69 -20.56
N ALA A 187 10.94 -6.72 -21.26
CA ALA A 187 12.27 -6.71 -21.87
C ALA A 187 12.41 -5.64 -22.96
N VAL A 188 11.36 -5.42 -23.76
CA VAL A 188 11.31 -4.36 -24.78
C VAL A 188 11.33 -2.98 -24.12
N LEU A 189 10.56 -2.79 -23.04
CA LEU A 189 10.57 -1.52 -22.27
C LEU A 189 11.96 -1.23 -21.69
N LEU A 190 12.65 -2.22 -21.12
CA LEU A 190 14.01 -2.08 -20.60
C LEU A 190 15.01 -1.75 -21.72
N ALA A 191 14.91 -2.43 -22.86
CA ALA A 191 15.76 -2.14 -24.01
C ALA A 191 15.55 -0.69 -24.50
N GLY A 192 14.31 -0.24 -24.58
CA GLY A 192 13.97 1.14 -24.93
C GLY A 192 14.50 2.16 -23.93
N ALA A 193 14.41 1.87 -22.62
CA ALA A 193 14.99 2.73 -21.58
C ALA A 193 16.51 2.88 -21.70
N LEU A 194 17.20 1.84 -22.21
CA LEU A 194 18.64 1.87 -22.53
C LEU A 194 18.95 2.54 -23.89
N GLY A 195 17.95 3.01 -24.63
CA GLY A 195 18.09 3.65 -25.92
C GLY A 195 18.09 2.69 -27.12
N ALA A 196 17.79 1.40 -26.91
CA ALA A 196 17.67 0.45 -28.01
C ALA A 196 16.31 0.60 -28.73
N VAL A 197 16.32 0.33 -30.05
CA VAL A 197 15.10 0.31 -30.87
C VAL A 197 14.79 -1.15 -31.20
N TYR A 198 13.60 -1.59 -30.87
CA TYR A 198 13.09 -2.90 -31.27
C TYR A 198 12.34 -2.77 -32.59
N GLU A 199 12.79 -3.53 -33.60
CA GLU A 199 12.11 -3.66 -34.91
C GLU A 199 11.62 -5.12 -35.01
N PRO A 200 10.30 -5.38 -35.12
CA PRO A 200 9.73 -6.74 -35.15
C PRO A 200 10.01 -7.48 -36.48
#